data_ba70431d8aadf821b16ba8a737a6c22d
#
_entry.id   ba70431d8aadf821b16ba8a737a6c22d
#
_cell.length_a   1.000
_cell.length_b   1.000
_cell.length_c   1.000
_cell.angle_alpha   90.00
_cell.angle_beta   90.00
_cell.angle_gamma   90.00
#
_symmetry.space_group_name_H-M   'P 1'
#
loop_
_entity.id
_entity.type
_entity.pdbx_description
1 polymer ?
#
loop_
_entity_poly.entity_id
_entity_poly.type
_entity_poly.pdbx_seq_one_letter_code
_entity_poly.pdbx_strand_id
1 'polypeptide(L)'
;QRGNANKMMARLLYHIAGEKNYRLSEIYGGSKDNVIAMEAHASILAEPEDCEEILAMIRDMESIWNAEFMGEEPGLTVKTETEKVENIVVFSKGTTQKVVGYLTACPNGLKEYSRKVAGATETSLNLGVVSMKENGVEAAFLIRSAVDSRKQQVLEEVEAVTKAFGGSGSLSSEYQAWQYKPQSELRPVMVEAYKEV
;
A
#
# COMPACT_ATOMS: atom_id res chain seq x y z
N GLN A 1 -11.91 3.50 6.63
CA GLN A 1 -11.17 3.29 5.37
C GLN A 1 -10.76 1.83 5.30
N ARG A 2 -10.95 1.16 4.16
CA ARG A 2 -10.54 -0.23 3.95
C ARG A 2 -9.05 -0.44 4.16
N GLY A 3 -8.68 -1.62 4.67
CA GLY A 3 -7.30 -2.07 4.76
C GLY A 3 -6.68 -2.24 3.36
N ASN A 4 -5.42 -1.83 3.21
CA ASN A 4 -4.63 -2.12 2.01
C ASN A 4 -3.69 -3.27 2.33
N ALA A 5 -3.89 -4.44 1.71
CA ALA A 5 -3.16 -5.66 2.01
C ALA A 5 -1.64 -5.50 1.83
N ASN A 6 -1.18 -4.72 0.83
CA ASN A 6 0.24 -4.43 0.64
C ASN A 6 0.83 -3.68 1.85
N LYS A 7 0.10 -2.70 2.39
CA LYS A 7 0.54 -1.95 3.58
C LYS A 7 0.49 -2.80 4.85
N MET A 8 -0.52 -3.66 4.95
CA MET A 8 -0.65 -4.59 6.07
C MET A 8 0.50 -5.61 6.06
N MET A 9 0.81 -6.20 4.91
CA MET A 9 1.95 -7.09 4.74
C MET A 9 3.28 -6.40 5.09
N ALA A 10 3.49 -5.17 4.60
CA ALA A 10 4.68 -4.39 4.95
C ALA A 10 4.80 -4.16 6.46
N ARG A 11 3.68 -3.80 7.14
CA ARG A 11 3.64 -3.62 8.60
C ARG A 11 3.99 -4.91 9.35
N LEU A 12 3.44 -6.05 8.92
CA LEU A 12 3.74 -7.35 9.50
C LEU A 12 5.22 -7.70 9.37
N LEU A 13 5.76 -7.61 8.16
CA LEU A 13 7.17 -7.90 7.90
C LEU A 13 8.10 -6.96 8.69
N TYR A 14 7.75 -5.68 8.79
CA TYR A 14 8.51 -4.71 9.57
C TYR A 14 8.48 -5.04 11.08
N HIS A 15 7.32 -5.46 11.59
CA HIS A 15 7.17 -5.90 12.98
C HIS A 15 8.03 -7.13 13.28
N ILE A 16 7.97 -8.15 12.41
CA ILE A 16 8.83 -9.35 12.54
C ILE A 16 10.32 -8.96 12.51
N ALA A 17 10.72 -8.04 11.61
CA ALA A 17 12.12 -7.60 11.49
C ALA A 17 12.66 -6.88 12.74
N GLY A 18 11.77 -6.36 13.60
CA GLY A 18 12.14 -5.76 14.88
C GLY A 18 12.58 -6.77 15.93
N GLU A 19 12.11 -8.00 15.84
CA GLU A 19 12.31 -9.06 16.84
C GLU A 19 13.13 -10.24 16.32
N LYS A 20 13.00 -10.55 15.01
CA LYS A 20 13.57 -11.74 14.37
C LYS A 20 14.35 -11.41 13.12
N ASN A 21 15.37 -12.21 12.86
CA ASN A 21 16.11 -12.15 11.59
C ASN A 21 15.43 -13.05 10.56
N TYR A 22 15.20 -12.49 9.37
CA TYR A 22 14.74 -13.26 8.21
C TYR A 22 15.29 -12.65 6.91
N ARG A 23 15.15 -13.39 5.83
CA ARG A 23 15.40 -12.94 4.46
C ARG A 23 14.13 -13.04 3.66
N LEU A 24 13.79 -12.00 2.93
CA LEU A 24 12.67 -12.00 2.00
C LEU A 24 13.07 -12.81 0.76
N SER A 25 12.24 -13.77 0.38
CA SER A 25 12.35 -14.50 -0.89
C SER A 25 11.41 -13.91 -1.92
N GLU A 26 10.18 -13.66 -1.53
CA GLU A 26 9.13 -13.19 -2.44
C GLU A 26 8.20 -12.20 -1.75
N ILE A 27 7.70 -11.23 -2.51
CA ILE A 27 6.62 -10.33 -2.10
C ILE A 27 5.84 -9.84 -3.30
N TYR A 28 4.54 -9.98 -3.26
CA TYR A 28 3.64 -9.43 -4.29
C TYR A 28 2.25 -9.21 -3.71
N GLY A 29 1.46 -8.33 -4.33
CA GLY A 29 0.09 -8.10 -3.92
C GLY A 29 -0.61 -7.04 -4.75
N GLY A 30 -1.94 -7.08 -4.70
CA GLY A 30 -2.80 -6.25 -5.52
C GLY A 30 -2.77 -6.62 -7.01
N SER A 31 -3.72 -6.10 -7.76
CA SER A 31 -3.88 -6.44 -9.19
C SER A 31 -3.96 -5.21 -10.10
N LYS A 32 -4.37 -4.06 -9.56
CA LYS A 32 -4.52 -2.80 -10.28
C LYS A 32 -4.14 -1.64 -9.38
N ASP A 33 -3.52 -0.61 -9.96
CA ASP A 33 -3.08 0.60 -9.25
C ASP A 33 -4.25 1.41 -8.67
N ASN A 34 -5.40 1.38 -9.33
CA ASN A 34 -6.62 2.11 -8.94
C ASN A 34 -7.55 1.36 -7.99
N VAL A 35 -7.16 0.16 -7.55
CA VAL A 35 -7.92 -0.67 -6.59
C VAL A 35 -7.10 -0.83 -5.32
N ILE A 36 -7.75 -0.69 -4.15
CA ILE A 36 -7.12 -1.02 -2.88
C ILE A 36 -6.75 -2.51 -2.90
N ALA A 37 -5.50 -2.84 -2.65
CA ALA A 37 -5.03 -4.21 -2.63
C ALA A 37 -5.79 -5.03 -1.59
N MET A 38 -6.46 -6.09 -2.03
CA MET A 38 -7.25 -6.99 -1.17
C MET A 38 -6.43 -8.19 -0.70
N GLU A 39 -5.36 -8.52 -1.41
CA GLU A 39 -4.48 -9.65 -1.12
C GLU A 39 -3.02 -9.21 -1.25
N ALA A 40 -2.17 -9.76 -0.39
CA ALA A 40 -0.73 -9.65 -0.48
C ALA A 40 -0.09 -10.95 0.00
N HIS A 41 1.04 -11.30 -0.59
CA HIS A 41 1.80 -12.51 -0.30
C HIS A 41 3.24 -12.16 -0.02
N ALA A 42 3.86 -12.88 0.91
CA ALA A 42 5.29 -12.81 1.14
C ALA A 42 5.82 -14.19 1.55
N SER A 43 6.99 -14.53 1.04
CA SER A 43 7.76 -15.69 1.47
C SER A 43 9.04 -15.23 2.14
N ILE A 44 9.30 -15.72 3.35
CA ILE A 44 10.48 -15.37 4.13
C ILE A 44 11.26 -16.65 4.51
N LEU A 45 12.57 -16.55 4.51
CA LEU A 45 13.45 -17.56 5.06
C LEU A 45 13.92 -17.13 6.44
N ALA A 46 13.62 -17.94 7.45
CA ALA A 46 14.04 -17.72 8.84
C ALA A 46 14.72 -18.99 9.39
N GLU A 47 15.39 -18.85 10.52
CA GLU A 47 15.95 -20.00 11.22
C GLU A 47 14.82 -20.88 11.79
N PRO A 48 14.97 -22.21 11.77
CA PRO A 48 13.92 -23.12 12.27
C PRO A 48 13.46 -22.83 13.69
N GLU A 49 14.38 -22.39 14.55
CA GLU A 49 14.13 -22.04 15.94
C GLU A 49 13.26 -20.79 16.13
N ASP A 50 13.24 -19.89 15.14
CA ASP A 50 12.44 -18.68 15.17
C ASP A 50 11.01 -18.87 14.58
N CYS A 51 10.74 -19.99 13.90
CA CYS A 51 9.50 -20.20 13.17
C CYS A 51 8.26 -20.13 14.05
N GLU A 52 8.25 -20.76 15.22
CA GLU A 52 7.09 -20.76 16.12
C GLU A 52 6.77 -19.36 16.66
N GLU A 53 7.81 -18.59 16.99
CA GLU A 53 7.63 -17.22 17.46
C GLU A 53 7.15 -16.31 16.33
N ILE A 54 7.66 -16.46 15.12
CA ILE A 54 7.18 -15.72 13.93
C ILE A 54 5.71 -16.05 13.67
N LEU A 55 5.30 -17.30 13.74
CA LEU A 55 3.89 -17.70 13.58
C LEU A 55 3.01 -17.13 14.70
N ALA A 56 3.51 -17.01 15.93
CA ALA A 56 2.80 -16.33 17.01
C ALA A 56 2.62 -14.84 16.71
N MET A 57 3.68 -14.15 16.28
CA MET A 57 3.63 -12.73 15.89
C MET A 57 2.61 -12.47 14.76
N ILE A 58 2.50 -13.40 13.80
CA ILE A 58 1.52 -13.31 12.71
C ILE A 58 0.09 -13.41 13.26
N ARG A 59 -0.18 -14.39 14.14
CA ARG A 59 -1.49 -14.54 14.78
C ARG A 59 -1.88 -13.33 15.62
N ASP A 60 -0.93 -12.77 16.37
CA ASP A 60 -1.16 -11.57 17.17
C ASP A 60 -1.48 -10.36 16.28
N MET A 61 -0.76 -10.20 15.18
CA MET A 61 -1.01 -9.12 14.23
C MET A 61 -2.38 -9.27 13.54
N GLU A 62 -2.80 -10.47 13.18
CA GLU A 62 -4.15 -10.73 12.67
C GLU A 62 -5.23 -10.32 13.67
N SER A 63 -5.04 -10.64 14.95
CA SER A 63 -5.94 -10.24 16.03
C SER A 63 -6.00 -8.71 16.18
N ILE A 64 -4.85 -8.04 16.13
CA ILE A 64 -4.74 -6.58 16.15
C ILE A 64 -5.53 -5.96 14.99
N TRP A 65 -5.34 -6.44 13.77
CA TRP A 65 -6.05 -5.92 12.61
C TRP A 65 -7.56 -6.13 12.68
N ASN A 66 -8.01 -7.30 13.12
CA ASN A 66 -9.44 -7.55 13.31
C ASN A 66 -10.05 -6.58 14.33
N ALA A 67 -9.31 -6.20 15.37
CA ALA A 67 -9.74 -5.18 16.33
C ALA A 67 -9.70 -3.76 15.72
N GLU A 68 -8.65 -3.41 14.98
CA GLU A 68 -8.49 -2.09 14.32
C GLU A 68 -9.61 -1.81 13.31
N PHE A 69 -10.02 -2.82 12.53
CA PHE A 69 -11.05 -2.67 11.52
C PHE A 69 -12.49 -2.89 12.07
N MET A 70 -12.65 -3.30 13.33
CA MET A 70 -13.94 -3.38 14.04
C MET A 70 -15.07 -4.05 13.24
N GLY A 71 -14.74 -5.07 12.44
CA GLY A 71 -15.70 -5.78 11.60
C GLY A 71 -16.04 -5.10 10.25
N GLU A 72 -15.43 -3.97 9.92
CA GLU A 72 -15.54 -3.36 8.59
C GLU A 72 -14.88 -4.21 7.49
N GLU A 73 -13.98 -5.12 7.88
CA GLU A 73 -13.31 -6.08 7.00
C GLU A 73 -13.57 -7.52 7.48
N PRO A 74 -14.79 -8.05 7.33
CA PRO A 74 -15.20 -9.33 7.96
C PRO A 74 -14.49 -10.57 7.39
N GLY A 75 -13.72 -10.43 6.34
CA GLY A 75 -12.94 -11.51 5.70
C GLY A 75 -11.44 -11.40 5.92
N LEU A 76 -10.98 -10.52 6.82
CA LEU A 76 -9.56 -10.33 7.06
C LEU A 76 -8.97 -11.56 7.76
N THR A 77 -8.07 -12.25 7.07
CA THR A 77 -7.37 -13.43 7.56
C THR A 77 -5.92 -13.44 7.08
N VAL A 78 -5.03 -14.06 7.87
CA VAL A 78 -3.66 -14.34 7.47
C VAL A 78 -3.46 -15.86 7.38
N LYS A 79 -3.23 -16.36 6.19
CA LYS A 79 -2.88 -17.78 5.97
C LYS A 79 -1.37 -17.94 6.00
N THR A 80 -0.90 -18.96 6.68
CA THR A 80 0.51 -19.29 6.79
C THR A 80 0.77 -20.72 6.39
N GLU A 81 1.85 -20.92 5.67
CA GLU A 81 2.40 -22.25 5.34
C GLU A 81 3.87 -22.26 5.73
N THR A 82 4.35 -23.37 6.22
CA THR A 82 5.75 -23.55 6.64
C THR A 82 6.30 -24.80 6.01
N GLU A 83 7.44 -24.66 5.35
CA GLU A 83 8.14 -25.79 4.72
C GLU A 83 9.65 -25.72 4.98
N LYS A 84 10.31 -26.88 4.93
CA LYS A 84 11.77 -26.94 4.94
C LYS A 84 12.28 -26.85 3.51
N VAL A 85 13.15 -25.87 3.27
CA VAL A 85 13.74 -25.65 1.95
C VAL A 85 15.27 -25.78 2.02
N GLU A 86 15.88 -26.39 1.02
CA GLU A 86 17.34 -26.56 0.96
C GLU A 86 18.02 -25.55 0.04
N ASN A 87 17.35 -25.12 -1.03
CA ASN A 87 17.91 -24.22 -2.04
C ASN A 87 16.88 -23.18 -2.47
N ILE A 88 16.72 -22.13 -1.70
CA ILE A 88 15.83 -21.01 -2.03
C ILE A 88 16.62 -19.74 -2.32
N VAL A 89 16.21 -19.01 -3.34
CA VAL A 89 16.76 -17.70 -3.65
C VAL A 89 16.13 -16.66 -2.72
N VAL A 90 16.95 -15.92 -2.01
CA VAL A 90 16.50 -14.86 -1.10
C VAL A 90 17.25 -13.57 -1.36
N PHE A 91 16.63 -12.46 -1.05
CA PHE A 91 17.32 -11.17 -1.02
C PHE A 91 18.39 -11.13 0.06
N SER A 92 19.42 -10.33 -0.14
CA SER A 92 20.39 -10.03 0.91
C SER A 92 19.68 -9.41 2.12
N LYS A 93 20.27 -9.47 3.31
CA LYS A 93 19.73 -8.81 4.52
C LYS A 93 19.47 -7.33 4.26
N GLY A 94 20.42 -6.64 3.64
CA GLY A 94 20.29 -5.22 3.33
C GLY A 94 19.17 -4.92 2.33
N THR A 95 18.99 -5.77 1.31
CA THR A 95 17.88 -5.62 0.36
C THR A 95 16.53 -5.90 1.02
N THR A 96 16.43 -6.96 1.84
CA THR A 96 15.23 -7.24 2.63
C THR A 96 14.82 -6.03 3.48
N GLN A 97 15.76 -5.46 4.22
CA GLN A 97 15.52 -4.27 5.06
C GLN A 97 15.06 -3.06 4.23
N LYS A 98 15.68 -2.83 3.07
CA LYS A 98 15.30 -1.72 2.17
C LYS A 98 13.89 -1.92 1.62
N VAL A 99 13.54 -3.10 1.13
CA VAL A 99 12.21 -3.39 0.57
C VAL A 99 11.13 -3.22 1.63
N VAL A 100 11.30 -3.86 2.77
CA VAL A 100 10.32 -3.81 3.87
C VAL A 100 10.20 -2.40 4.42
N GLY A 101 11.32 -1.70 4.65
CA GLY A 101 11.35 -0.31 5.10
C GLY A 101 10.68 0.64 4.10
N TYR A 102 10.96 0.49 2.82
CA TYR A 102 10.33 1.25 1.73
C TYR A 102 8.80 1.09 1.74
N LEU A 103 8.31 -0.14 1.67
CA LEU A 103 6.87 -0.42 1.64
C LEU A 103 6.16 0.07 2.91
N THR A 104 6.85 0.03 4.06
CA THR A 104 6.33 0.54 5.33
C THR A 104 6.27 2.06 5.33
N ALA A 105 7.35 2.73 4.91
CA ALA A 105 7.47 4.18 4.95
C ALA A 105 6.67 4.90 3.86
N CYS A 106 6.43 4.26 2.70
CA CYS A 106 5.67 4.86 1.62
C CYS A 106 4.28 5.31 2.08
N PRO A 107 3.88 6.55 1.75
CA PRO A 107 2.55 7.04 2.07
C PRO A 107 1.47 6.22 1.35
N ASN A 108 0.29 6.12 1.96
CA ASN A 108 -0.88 5.46 1.39
C ASN A 108 -2.17 6.00 1.99
N GLY A 109 -3.25 5.96 1.23
CA GLY A 109 -4.59 6.30 1.69
C GLY A 109 -4.95 7.78 1.52
N LEU A 110 -5.87 8.24 2.35
CA LEU A 110 -6.33 9.63 2.38
C LEU A 110 -5.23 10.54 2.89
N LYS A 111 -4.97 11.61 2.14
CA LYS A 111 -4.05 12.69 2.55
C LYS A 111 -4.80 13.93 3.02
N GLU A 112 -5.80 14.37 2.26
CA GLU A 112 -6.60 15.55 2.61
C GLU A 112 -8.05 15.41 2.19
N TYR A 113 -8.95 16.00 2.99
CA TYR A 113 -10.34 16.25 2.61
C TYR A 113 -10.47 17.58 1.88
N SER A 114 -11.47 17.68 1.01
CA SER A 114 -11.79 18.89 0.30
C SER A 114 -12.26 19.98 1.28
N ARG A 115 -11.66 21.16 1.18
CA ARG A 115 -12.12 22.35 1.91
C ARG A 115 -13.32 23.01 1.26
N LYS A 116 -13.68 22.62 0.05
CA LYS A 116 -14.78 23.18 -0.75
C LYS A 116 -16.03 22.31 -0.74
N VAL A 117 -15.87 21.00 -0.54
CA VAL A 117 -16.98 20.03 -0.54
C VAL A 117 -16.84 19.16 0.69
N ALA A 118 -17.75 19.32 1.63
CA ALA A 118 -17.72 18.56 2.89
C ALA A 118 -17.80 17.04 2.62
N GLY A 119 -16.93 16.28 3.29
CA GLY A 119 -16.85 14.83 3.18
C GLY A 119 -16.20 14.29 1.91
N ALA A 120 -15.89 15.13 0.92
CA ALA A 120 -15.21 14.68 -0.29
C ALA A 120 -13.69 14.60 -0.08
N THR A 121 -13.07 13.54 -0.60
CA THR A 121 -11.62 13.41 -0.67
C THR A 121 -11.05 14.39 -1.70
N GLU A 122 -10.08 15.20 -1.30
CA GLU A 122 -9.33 16.08 -2.21
C GLU A 122 -8.09 15.38 -2.74
N THR A 123 -7.28 14.82 -1.84
CA THR A 123 -6.00 14.20 -2.18
C THR A 123 -5.86 12.84 -1.53
N SER A 124 -5.52 11.85 -2.31
CA SER A 124 -5.26 10.48 -1.85
C SER A 124 -4.25 9.78 -2.74
N LEU A 125 -3.65 8.72 -2.22
CA LEU A 125 -2.86 7.80 -3.03
C LEU A 125 -3.11 6.37 -2.60
N ASN A 126 -2.84 5.45 -3.51
CA ASN A 126 -3.02 4.02 -3.29
C ASN A 126 -1.77 3.27 -3.73
N LEU A 127 -1.18 2.49 -2.83
CA LEU A 127 -0.21 1.45 -3.17
C LEU A 127 -1.00 0.27 -3.75
N GLY A 128 -1.27 0.30 -5.05
CA GLY A 128 -2.18 -0.63 -5.69
C GLY A 128 -1.54 -1.97 -6.00
N VAL A 129 -0.28 -1.99 -6.43
CA VAL A 129 0.41 -3.23 -6.82
C VAL A 129 1.82 -3.24 -6.25
N VAL A 130 2.20 -4.40 -5.74
CA VAL A 130 3.60 -4.77 -5.43
C VAL A 130 3.92 -6.00 -6.26
N SER A 131 5.04 -6.01 -6.96
CA SER A 131 5.45 -7.13 -7.80
C SER A 131 6.95 -7.37 -7.76
N MET A 132 7.33 -8.65 -7.89
CA MET A 132 8.73 -9.05 -8.06
C MET A 132 9.18 -8.72 -9.48
N LYS A 133 10.42 -8.26 -9.59
CA LYS A 133 11.14 -8.07 -10.85
C LYS A 133 12.48 -8.79 -10.78
N GLU A 134 13.13 -8.97 -11.92
CA GLU A 134 14.42 -9.64 -12.01
C GLU A 134 15.47 -9.08 -11.01
N ASN A 135 15.48 -7.76 -10.81
CA ASN A 135 16.48 -7.08 -9.99
C ASN A 135 15.90 -6.40 -8.74
N GLY A 136 14.70 -6.79 -8.28
CA GLY A 136 14.13 -6.19 -7.08
C GLY A 136 12.61 -6.25 -6.99
N VAL A 137 12.03 -5.25 -6.33
CA VAL A 137 10.59 -5.12 -6.13
C VAL A 137 10.11 -3.81 -6.74
N GLU A 138 9.04 -3.88 -7.50
CA GLU A 138 8.34 -2.72 -8.04
C GLU A 138 7.06 -2.47 -7.25
N ALA A 139 6.81 -1.19 -6.93
CA ALA A 139 5.59 -0.74 -6.30
C ALA A 139 4.89 0.29 -7.18
N ALA A 140 3.65 0.02 -7.57
CA ALA A 140 2.84 0.92 -8.38
C ALA A 140 1.86 1.68 -7.50
N PHE A 141 1.88 3.01 -7.65
CA PHE A 141 1.01 3.94 -6.93
C PHE A 141 0.09 4.68 -7.88
N LEU A 142 -1.15 4.89 -7.47
CA LEU A 142 -2.03 5.86 -8.09
C LEU A 142 -2.26 7.05 -7.17
N ILE A 143 -1.85 8.24 -7.61
CA ILE A 143 -2.06 9.49 -6.89
C ILE A 143 -3.25 10.21 -7.50
N ARG A 144 -4.19 10.65 -6.67
CA ARG A 144 -5.35 11.44 -7.08
C ARG A 144 -5.43 12.72 -6.24
N SER A 145 -5.65 13.84 -6.92
CA SER A 145 -5.93 15.11 -6.26
C SER A 145 -6.80 16.01 -7.13
N ALA A 146 -7.66 16.79 -6.50
CA ALA A 146 -8.38 17.87 -7.17
C ALA A 146 -7.52 19.15 -7.32
N VAL A 147 -6.29 19.16 -6.78
CA VAL A 147 -5.37 20.31 -6.77
C VAL A 147 -4.00 19.85 -7.25
N ASP A 148 -3.50 20.42 -8.37
CA ASP A 148 -2.24 19.99 -9.00
C ASP A 148 -1.05 20.12 -8.08
N SER A 149 -0.93 21.21 -7.31
CA SER A 149 0.18 21.38 -6.37
C SER A 149 0.19 20.34 -5.24
N ARG A 150 -0.97 19.83 -4.83
CA ARG A 150 -1.09 18.75 -3.86
C ARG A 150 -0.74 17.40 -4.47
N LYS A 151 -1.15 17.17 -5.73
CA LYS A 151 -0.72 15.99 -6.49
C LYS A 151 0.80 15.94 -6.58
N GLN A 152 1.42 17.06 -6.94
CA GLN A 152 2.87 17.19 -7.03
C GLN A 152 3.57 16.95 -5.69
N GLN A 153 3.03 17.49 -4.59
CA GLN A 153 3.57 17.26 -3.24
C GLN A 153 3.59 15.76 -2.89
N VAL A 154 2.48 15.04 -3.16
CA VAL A 154 2.42 13.60 -2.86
C VAL A 154 3.39 12.80 -3.74
N LEU A 155 3.57 13.20 -5.00
CA LEU A 155 4.59 12.61 -5.87
C LEU A 155 6.00 12.79 -5.29
N GLU A 156 6.33 14.00 -4.87
CA GLU A 156 7.62 14.30 -4.24
C GLU A 156 7.85 13.52 -2.94
N GLU A 157 6.80 13.30 -2.12
CA GLU A 157 6.88 12.44 -0.94
C GLU A 157 7.24 10.99 -1.31
N VAL A 158 6.58 10.42 -2.32
CA VAL A 158 6.87 9.06 -2.81
C VAL A 158 8.29 8.99 -3.38
N GLU A 159 8.70 9.97 -4.18
CA GLU A 159 10.06 10.02 -4.73
C GLU A 159 11.13 10.14 -3.64
N ALA A 160 10.92 10.98 -2.65
CA ALA A 160 11.86 11.16 -1.55
C ALA A 160 12.07 9.85 -0.77
N VAL A 161 10.98 9.16 -0.44
CA VAL A 161 11.05 7.85 0.23
C VAL A 161 11.74 6.83 -0.68
N THR A 162 11.39 6.79 -1.98
CA THR A 162 12.01 5.88 -2.95
C THR A 162 13.53 6.08 -3.01
N LYS A 163 13.98 7.31 -3.11
CA LYS A 163 15.43 7.67 -3.12
C LYS A 163 16.12 7.32 -1.80
N ALA A 164 15.46 7.54 -0.66
CA ALA A 164 16.04 7.24 0.66
C ALA A 164 16.33 5.73 0.84
N PHE A 165 15.54 4.86 0.21
CA PHE A 165 15.77 3.41 0.20
C PHE A 165 16.60 2.91 -0.99
N GLY A 166 17.14 3.83 -1.81
CA GLY A 166 18.01 3.51 -2.94
C GLY A 166 17.29 3.00 -4.18
N GLY A 167 15.99 3.28 -4.29
CA GLY A 167 15.18 2.99 -5.46
C GLY A 167 15.14 4.15 -6.46
N SER A 168 14.47 3.90 -7.59
CA SER A 168 14.13 4.88 -8.61
C SER A 168 12.67 4.74 -8.98
N GLY A 169 12.06 5.81 -9.47
CA GLY A 169 10.67 5.81 -9.91
C GLY A 169 10.50 6.46 -11.28
N SER A 170 9.40 6.14 -11.94
CA SER A 170 8.98 6.78 -13.18
C SER A 170 7.47 7.03 -13.16
N LEU A 171 7.03 8.04 -13.91
CA LEU A 171 5.61 8.29 -14.16
C LEU A 171 5.20 7.54 -15.43
N SER A 172 4.13 6.76 -15.34
CA SER A 172 3.59 6.02 -16.49
C SER A 172 2.47 6.77 -17.21
N SER A 173 1.71 7.56 -16.47
CA SER A 173 0.63 8.39 -17.03
C SER A 173 0.32 9.55 -16.09
N GLU A 174 -0.09 10.66 -16.68
CA GLU A 174 -0.49 11.86 -15.92
C GLU A 174 -1.78 12.44 -16.50
N TYR A 175 -2.66 12.89 -15.59
CA TYR A 175 -3.83 13.68 -15.93
C TYR A 175 -3.92 14.91 -15.01
N GLN A 176 -4.47 15.98 -15.55
CA GLN A 176 -4.63 17.23 -14.80
C GLN A 176 -5.65 17.09 -13.68
N ALA A 177 -5.44 17.83 -12.61
CA ALA A 177 -6.40 17.90 -11.52
C ALA A 177 -7.69 18.58 -11.98
N TRP A 178 -8.82 18.02 -11.57
CA TRP A 178 -10.13 18.64 -11.82
C TRP A 178 -10.58 19.40 -10.58
N GLN A 179 -10.24 20.69 -10.55
CA GLN A 179 -10.63 21.54 -9.43
C GLN A 179 -12.15 21.76 -9.40
N TYR A 180 -12.73 21.63 -8.21
CA TYR A 180 -14.13 21.98 -7.99
C TYR A 180 -14.37 23.47 -8.23
N LYS A 181 -15.27 23.78 -9.17
CA LYS A 181 -15.77 25.14 -9.44
C LYS A 181 -17.12 25.31 -8.76
N PRO A 182 -17.24 26.18 -7.72
CA PRO A 182 -18.51 26.43 -7.05
C PRO A 182 -19.59 26.96 -8.01
N GLN A 183 -19.19 27.84 -8.91
CA GLN A 183 -20.03 28.38 -9.99
C GLN A 183 -19.71 27.64 -11.29
N SER A 184 -20.68 26.91 -11.81
CA SER A 184 -20.57 26.14 -13.05
C SER A 184 -21.90 26.31 -13.81
N GLU A 185 -21.85 26.76 -15.02
CA GLU A 185 -23.05 26.92 -15.89
C GLU A 185 -23.67 25.56 -16.23
N LEU A 186 -22.84 24.54 -16.34
CA LEU A 186 -23.26 23.17 -16.66
C LEU A 186 -24.02 22.48 -15.51
N ARG A 187 -23.66 22.76 -14.26
CA ARG A 187 -24.23 22.06 -13.10
C ARG A 187 -25.74 22.26 -12.94
N PRO A 188 -26.31 23.46 -13.02
CA PRO A 188 -27.77 23.64 -12.95
C PRO A 188 -28.49 22.84 -14.03
N VAL A 189 -27.99 22.88 -15.27
CA VAL A 189 -28.58 22.16 -16.40
C VAL A 189 -28.57 20.66 -16.16
N MET A 190 -27.44 20.10 -15.67
CA MET A 190 -27.36 18.66 -15.35
C MET A 190 -28.26 18.27 -14.17
N VAL A 191 -28.40 19.13 -13.15
CA VAL A 191 -29.29 18.87 -12.03
C VAL A 191 -30.77 18.89 -12.47
N GLU A 192 -31.17 19.80 -13.36
CA GLU A 192 -32.52 19.80 -13.92
C GLU A 192 -32.78 18.55 -14.75
N ALA A 193 -31.90 18.24 -15.68
CA ALA A 193 -32.03 17.02 -16.51
C ALA A 193 -32.10 15.72 -15.66
N TYR A 194 -31.40 15.67 -14.53
CA TYR A 194 -31.47 14.52 -13.61
C TYR A 194 -32.80 14.43 -12.84
N LYS A 195 -33.51 15.54 -12.64
CA LYS A 195 -34.81 15.56 -11.95
C LYS A 195 -35.97 15.17 -12.87
N GLU A 196 -35.75 15.17 -14.17
CA GLU A 196 -36.75 14.80 -15.19
C GLU A 196 -36.77 13.29 -15.48
N VAL A 197 -35.79 12.53 -14.92
CA VAL A 197 -35.66 11.05 -15.04
C VAL A 197 -36.06 10.40 -13.73
#